data_e722aba26fd8f5846bc7a55286891286
#
_entry.id   e722aba26fd8f5846bc7a55286891286
#
_cell.length_a   1.000
_cell.length_b   1.000
_cell.length_c   1.000
_cell.angle_alpha   90.00
_cell.angle_beta   90.00
_cell.angle_gamma   90.00
#
_symmetry.space_group_name_H-M   'P 1'
#
loop_
_entity.id
_entity.type
_entity.pdbx_description
1 polymer ?
#
loop_
_entity_poly.entity_id
_entity_poly.type
_entity_poly.pdbx_seq_one_letter_code
_entity_poly.pdbx_strand_id
1 'polypeptide(L)'
;MIKAALHKVINNEDLTYEEALETMKEIMTGEASQIQMAAFLTALRMKGETITEITACAKGMRAVGTHLQPKKEVLEIVGTGGDEVGTFNISTTSAFVIAAAGIPVAKHGNRSVSSKSGAADILEKLGVNLMLETDRAEEVLEETDMAFLFAQKYHSAMKNVGPVRKEMGERTIFNILGPLTNPANASRQLLGVYDKELVEKLAEVLANLGVTRGMSVCGGDGLDEITVTGPTYCCEIKDGELTSYEIIPEQ
;
A
#
# COMPACT_ATOMS: atom_id res chain seq x y z
N MET A 1 -1.95 -23.44 7.48
CA MET A 1 -2.60 -22.34 8.24
C MET A 1 -3.91 -21.92 7.58
N ILE A 2 -3.96 -21.68 6.27
CA ILE A 2 -5.12 -21.11 5.54
C ILE A 2 -6.45 -21.83 5.76
N LYS A 3 -6.47 -23.18 5.92
CA LYS A 3 -7.72 -23.92 6.16
C LYS A 3 -8.34 -23.57 7.52
N ALA A 4 -7.52 -23.42 8.56
CA ALA A 4 -8.01 -23.02 9.88
C ALA A 4 -8.48 -21.56 9.88
N ALA A 5 -7.70 -20.67 9.24
CA ALA A 5 -8.08 -19.27 9.08
C ALA A 5 -9.39 -19.12 8.30
N LEU A 6 -9.55 -19.86 7.18
CA LEU A 6 -10.79 -19.87 6.40
C LEU A 6 -11.99 -20.31 7.26
N HIS A 7 -11.82 -21.35 8.08
CA HIS A 7 -12.90 -21.81 8.97
C HIS A 7 -13.35 -20.71 9.94
N LYS A 8 -12.42 -19.98 10.53
CA LYS A 8 -12.73 -18.85 11.43
C LYS A 8 -13.48 -17.73 10.71
N VAL A 9 -12.92 -17.23 9.60
CA VAL A 9 -13.51 -16.07 8.90
C VAL A 9 -14.89 -16.37 8.30
N ILE A 10 -15.17 -17.62 7.89
CA ILE A 10 -16.51 -18.05 7.46
C ILE A 10 -17.51 -17.97 8.62
N ASN A 11 -17.07 -18.24 9.86
CA ASN A 11 -17.89 -18.13 11.05
C ASN A 11 -17.92 -16.71 11.65
N ASN A 12 -17.41 -15.73 10.90
CA ASN A 12 -17.33 -14.32 11.32
C ASN A 12 -16.45 -14.12 12.58
N GLU A 13 -15.42 -14.95 12.73
CA GLU A 13 -14.44 -14.87 13.81
C GLU A 13 -13.18 -14.16 13.32
N ASP A 14 -12.61 -13.27 14.14
CA ASP A 14 -11.37 -12.58 13.85
C ASP A 14 -10.17 -13.52 13.97
N LEU A 15 -9.18 -13.28 13.10
CA LEU A 15 -7.89 -13.95 13.20
C LEU A 15 -7.01 -13.26 14.23
N THR A 16 -6.23 -14.03 14.96
CA THR A 16 -5.10 -13.47 15.70
C THR A 16 -4.05 -12.93 14.74
N TYR A 17 -3.14 -12.10 15.27
CA TYR A 17 -2.01 -11.56 14.49
C TYR A 17 -1.20 -12.70 13.83
N GLU A 18 -0.85 -13.74 14.59
CA GLU A 18 -0.06 -14.87 14.12
C GLU A 18 -0.80 -15.69 13.05
N GLU A 19 -2.09 -15.92 13.23
CA GLU A 19 -2.91 -16.65 12.25
C GLU A 19 -2.98 -15.89 10.91
N ALA A 20 -3.20 -14.58 10.95
CA ALA A 20 -3.24 -13.74 9.75
C ALA A 20 -1.86 -13.65 9.07
N LEU A 21 -0.79 -13.46 9.86
CA LEU A 21 0.59 -13.41 9.40
C LEU A 21 1.00 -14.69 8.65
N GLU A 22 0.81 -15.85 9.29
CA GLU A 22 1.22 -17.13 8.72
C GLU A 22 0.32 -17.54 7.54
N THR A 23 -0.97 -17.20 7.57
CA THR A 23 -1.86 -17.39 6.42
C THR A 23 -1.40 -16.59 5.22
N MET A 24 -1.02 -15.33 5.43
CA MET A 24 -0.52 -14.49 4.33
C MET A 24 0.81 -15.02 3.78
N LYS A 25 1.73 -15.48 4.62
CA LYS A 25 2.97 -16.12 4.16
C LYS A 25 2.68 -17.36 3.32
N GLU A 26 1.78 -18.25 3.76
CA GLU A 26 1.36 -19.45 3.03
C GLU A 26 0.78 -19.10 1.64
N ILE A 27 0.00 -18.01 1.55
CA ILE A 27 -0.51 -17.47 0.28
C ILE A 27 0.65 -16.99 -0.60
N MET A 28 1.52 -16.16 -0.05
CA MET A 28 2.61 -15.52 -0.80
C MET A 28 3.66 -16.53 -1.26
N THR A 29 3.95 -17.58 -0.49
CA THR A 29 4.89 -18.66 -0.90
C THR A 29 4.27 -19.62 -1.91
N GLY A 30 2.95 -19.58 -2.14
CA GLY A 30 2.24 -20.46 -3.07
C GLY A 30 1.94 -21.84 -2.49
N GLU A 31 2.04 -22.03 -1.18
CA GLU A 31 1.66 -23.26 -0.49
C GLU A 31 0.14 -23.47 -0.46
N ALA A 32 -0.62 -22.35 -0.43
CA ALA A 32 -2.07 -22.38 -0.54
C ALA A 32 -2.51 -22.64 -1.97
N SER A 33 -3.54 -23.48 -2.17
CA SER A 33 -4.14 -23.62 -3.49
C SER A 33 -4.96 -22.40 -3.91
N GLN A 34 -5.12 -22.19 -5.23
CA GLN A 34 -5.91 -21.07 -5.75
C GLN A 34 -7.35 -21.06 -5.22
N ILE A 35 -7.95 -22.24 -5.05
CA ILE A 35 -9.31 -22.40 -4.48
C ILE A 35 -9.33 -21.92 -3.02
N GLN A 36 -8.33 -22.27 -2.23
CA GLN A 36 -8.22 -21.84 -0.84
C GLN A 36 -7.99 -20.33 -0.75
N MET A 37 -7.14 -19.78 -1.60
CA MET A 37 -6.90 -18.34 -1.68
C MET A 37 -8.19 -17.58 -2.00
N ALA A 38 -8.91 -17.99 -3.05
CA ALA A 38 -10.16 -17.33 -3.45
C ALA A 38 -11.21 -17.39 -2.34
N ALA A 39 -11.41 -18.55 -1.73
CA ALA A 39 -12.36 -18.73 -0.64
C ALA A 39 -12.00 -17.86 0.58
N PHE A 40 -10.72 -17.86 0.98
CA PHE A 40 -10.24 -17.09 2.12
C PHE A 40 -10.38 -15.58 1.89
N LEU A 41 -9.93 -15.09 0.73
CA LEU A 41 -10.01 -13.66 0.40
C LEU A 41 -11.44 -13.16 0.33
N THR A 42 -12.36 -13.96 -0.22
CA THR A 42 -13.78 -13.64 -0.27
C THR A 42 -14.39 -13.60 1.13
N ALA A 43 -14.16 -14.64 1.93
CA ALA A 43 -14.70 -14.73 3.29
C ALA A 43 -14.16 -13.62 4.20
N LEU A 44 -12.85 -13.30 4.11
CA LEU A 44 -12.23 -12.23 4.88
C LEU A 44 -12.84 -10.87 4.53
N ARG A 45 -13.06 -10.59 3.24
CA ARG A 45 -13.75 -9.36 2.79
C ARG A 45 -15.19 -9.30 3.30
N MET A 46 -15.93 -10.41 3.25
CA MET A 46 -17.32 -10.46 3.73
C MET A 46 -17.43 -10.22 5.23
N LYS A 47 -16.47 -10.74 6.00
CA LYS A 47 -16.35 -10.47 7.44
C LYS A 47 -15.98 -9.01 7.72
N GLY A 48 -15.15 -8.43 6.88
CA GLY A 48 -14.47 -7.16 7.12
C GLY A 48 -13.16 -7.35 7.89
N GLU A 49 -12.07 -6.84 7.33
CA GLU A 49 -10.73 -6.95 7.90
C GLU A 49 -10.57 -6.07 9.13
N THR A 50 -10.02 -6.61 10.21
CA THR A 50 -9.62 -5.84 11.39
C THR A 50 -8.25 -5.19 11.20
N ILE A 51 -7.93 -4.17 12.02
CA ILE A 51 -6.60 -3.52 12.05
C ILE A 51 -5.50 -4.56 12.29
N THR A 52 -5.72 -5.48 13.21
CA THR A 52 -4.78 -6.57 13.52
C THR A 52 -4.53 -7.46 12.31
N GLU A 53 -5.59 -7.87 11.60
CA GLU A 53 -5.49 -8.72 10.41
C GLU A 53 -4.77 -8.00 9.26
N ILE A 54 -5.11 -6.73 8.99
CA ILE A 54 -4.44 -5.94 7.95
C ILE A 54 -2.95 -5.78 8.28
N THR A 55 -2.63 -5.41 9.52
CA THR A 55 -1.24 -5.25 9.99
C THR A 55 -0.44 -6.54 9.82
N ALA A 56 -1.00 -7.67 10.27
CA ALA A 56 -0.36 -8.98 10.18
C ALA A 56 -0.16 -9.43 8.72
N CYS A 57 -1.18 -9.24 7.87
CA CYS A 57 -1.09 -9.54 6.45
C CYS A 57 -0.02 -8.69 5.74
N ALA A 58 0.07 -7.40 6.05
CA ALA A 58 1.13 -6.54 5.51
C ALA A 58 2.52 -7.01 5.95
N LYS A 59 2.71 -7.37 7.23
CA LYS A 59 3.96 -7.96 7.74
C LYS A 59 4.29 -9.29 7.07
N GLY A 60 3.30 -10.17 6.88
CA GLY A 60 3.47 -11.44 6.16
C GLY A 60 3.91 -11.24 4.72
N MET A 61 3.35 -10.26 4.03
CA MET A 61 3.74 -9.91 2.66
C MET A 61 5.16 -9.30 2.60
N ARG A 62 5.50 -8.38 3.54
CA ARG A 62 6.86 -7.83 3.67
C ARG A 62 7.88 -8.94 3.92
N ALA A 63 7.60 -9.91 4.81
CA ALA A 63 8.54 -10.98 5.19
C ALA A 63 9.03 -11.83 4.01
N VAL A 64 8.29 -11.91 2.91
CA VAL A 64 8.66 -12.67 1.71
C VAL A 64 9.08 -11.78 0.53
N GLY A 65 9.11 -10.47 0.72
CA GLY A 65 9.53 -9.48 -0.27
C GLY A 65 11.04 -9.23 -0.27
N THR A 66 11.50 -8.53 -1.31
CA THR A 66 12.86 -7.97 -1.35
C THR A 66 12.83 -6.59 -0.70
N HIS A 67 13.86 -6.24 0.07
CA HIS A 67 13.93 -4.99 0.81
C HIS A 67 15.12 -4.14 0.40
N LEU A 68 14.94 -2.81 0.51
CA LEU A 68 16.02 -1.83 0.50
C LEU A 68 16.42 -1.47 1.93
N GLN A 69 17.67 -1.01 2.07
CA GLN A 69 18.24 -0.49 3.32
C GLN A 69 18.71 0.96 3.11
N PRO A 70 17.79 1.93 2.94
CA PRO A 70 18.18 3.32 2.72
C PRO A 70 18.95 3.85 3.93
N LYS A 71 19.99 4.66 3.68
CA LYS A 71 20.78 5.31 4.74
C LYS A 71 20.06 6.53 5.33
N LYS A 72 19.08 7.07 4.60
CA LYS A 72 18.27 8.23 4.99
C LYS A 72 16.89 7.78 5.40
N GLU A 73 16.22 8.55 6.24
CA GLU A 73 14.77 8.41 6.40
C GLU A 73 14.06 8.79 5.10
N VAL A 74 13.17 7.94 4.65
CA VAL A 74 12.47 8.13 3.39
C VAL A 74 10.98 8.34 3.59
N LEU A 75 10.39 9.12 2.68
CA LEU A 75 8.95 9.29 2.53
C LEU A 75 8.41 8.35 1.46
N GLU A 76 7.31 7.70 1.74
CA GLU A 76 6.41 7.10 0.75
C GLU A 76 5.23 8.04 0.48
N ILE A 77 4.88 8.22 -0.78
CA ILE A 77 3.64 8.87 -1.19
C ILE A 77 2.91 7.99 -2.18
N VAL A 78 1.75 7.50 -1.79
CA VAL A 78 1.04 6.45 -2.53
C VAL A 78 -0.45 6.48 -2.22
N GLY A 79 -1.29 6.13 -3.20
CA GLY A 79 -2.71 5.86 -3.00
C GLY A 79 -3.01 4.37 -3.12
N THR A 80 -4.15 3.95 -2.59
CA THR A 80 -4.70 2.61 -2.80
C THR A 80 -5.10 2.38 -4.24
N GLY A 81 -5.36 3.46 -4.98
CA GLY A 81 -6.03 3.41 -6.27
C GLY A 81 -7.49 3.00 -6.15
N GLY A 82 -8.15 2.88 -7.32
CA GLY A 82 -9.53 2.40 -7.36
C GLY A 82 -10.57 3.47 -7.01
N ASP A 83 -10.20 4.73 -7.01
CA ASP A 83 -11.07 5.90 -6.86
C ASP A 83 -11.97 6.14 -8.08
N GLU A 84 -11.62 5.57 -9.25
CA GLU A 84 -12.36 5.64 -10.52
C GLU A 84 -12.54 7.07 -11.07
N VAL A 85 -11.90 8.08 -10.50
CA VAL A 85 -12.07 9.50 -10.90
C VAL A 85 -11.26 9.84 -12.15
N GLY A 86 -10.12 9.16 -12.36
CA GLY A 86 -9.37 9.28 -13.61
C GLY A 86 -8.51 10.53 -13.71
N THR A 87 -7.93 10.98 -12.62
CA THR A 87 -6.97 12.10 -12.53
C THR A 87 -5.64 11.79 -13.22
N PHE A 88 -4.77 12.78 -13.34
CA PHE A 88 -3.36 12.53 -13.65
C PHE A 88 -2.64 11.90 -12.44
N ASN A 89 -1.39 11.45 -12.63
CA ASN A 89 -0.60 10.80 -11.56
C ASN A 89 -0.16 11.79 -10.47
N ILE A 90 -1.08 12.22 -9.61
CA ILE A 90 -0.87 13.25 -8.57
C ILE A 90 0.27 12.84 -7.64
N SER A 91 0.18 11.69 -6.98
CA SER A 91 1.22 11.19 -6.06
C SER A 91 2.60 11.06 -6.74
N THR A 92 2.65 10.64 -8.03
CA THR A 92 3.93 10.53 -8.74
C THR A 92 4.52 11.91 -9.03
N THR A 93 3.70 12.87 -9.45
CA THR A 93 4.13 14.26 -9.69
C THR A 93 4.61 14.91 -8.39
N SER A 94 3.86 14.75 -7.32
CA SER A 94 4.21 15.26 -5.98
C SER A 94 5.53 14.67 -5.46
N ALA A 95 5.81 13.40 -5.75
CA ALA A 95 7.06 12.75 -5.36
C ALA A 95 8.30 13.49 -5.92
N PHE A 96 8.26 13.94 -7.18
CA PHE A 96 9.35 14.73 -7.77
C PHE A 96 9.51 16.10 -7.11
N VAL A 97 8.40 16.78 -6.82
CA VAL A 97 8.43 18.10 -6.15
C VAL A 97 8.99 17.97 -4.73
N ILE A 98 8.58 16.95 -4.01
CA ILE A 98 9.04 16.67 -2.63
C ILE A 98 10.54 16.32 -2.62
N ALA A 99 10.99 15.48 -3.54
CA ALA A 99 12.41 15.14 -3.67
C ALA A 99 13.26 16.39 -4.03
N ALA A 100 12.76 17.22 -4.95
CA ALA A 100 13.43 18.48 -5.29
C ALA A 100 13.48 19.48 -4.12
N ALA A 101 12.60 19.36 -3.13
CA ALA A 101 12.65 20.12 -1.89
C ALA A 101 13.61 19.51 -0.83
N GLY A 102 14.34 18.45 -1.18
CA GLY A 102 15.35 17.82 -0.30
C GLY A 102 14.80 16.78 0.68
N ILE A 103 13.60 16.25 0.43
CA ILE A 103 13.02 15.17 1.22
C ILE A 103 13.17 13.87 0.44
N PRO A 104 13.95 12.87 0.92
CA PRO A 104 14.14 11.63 0.19
C PRO A 104 12.83 10.84 0.04
N VAL A 105 12.51 10.44 -1.20
CA VAL A 105 11.28 9.71 -1.55
C VAL A 105 11.63 8.32 -2.09
N ALA A 106 11.18 7.29 -1.40
CA ALA A 106 11.21 5.91 -1.89
C ALA A 106 9.81 5.50 -2.34
N LYS A 107 9.44 5.86 -3.59
CA LYS A 107 8.09 5.65 -4.09
C LYS A 107 7.88 4.22 -4.54
N HIS A 108 7.02 3.47 -3.83
CA HIS A 108 6.53 2.18 -4.26
C HIS A 108 5.35 2.35 -5.22
N GLY A 109 5.30 1.56 -6.27
CA GLY A 109 4.21 1.67 -7.23
C GLY A 109 4.19 0.56 -8.27
N ASN A 110 3.11 0.53 -9.05
CA ASN A 110 2.86 -0.48 -10.05
C ASN A 110 2.35 0.15 -11.36
N ARG A 111 2.15 -0.69 -12.37
CA ARG A 111 1.37 -0.35 -13.56
C ARG A 111 -0.10 -0.16 -13.20
N SER A 112 -0.81 0.54 -14.06
CA SER A 112 -2.25 0.71 -13.93
C SER A 112 -2.98 -0.64 -13.93
N VAL A 113 -4.00 -0.75 -13.08
CA VAL A 113 -4.95 -1.88 -13.10
C VAL A 113 -6.32 -1.41 -13.61
N SER A 114 -6.79 -0.25 -13.16
CA SER A 114 -8.11 0.31 -13.50
C SER A 114 -8.03 1.70 -14.16
N SER A 115 -6.97 2.47 -13.89
CA SER A 115 -6.77 3.80 -14.47
C SER A 115 -6.13 3.74 -15.87
N LYS A 116 -6.10 4.87 -16.58
CA LYS A 116 -5.46 4.97 -17.90
C LYS A 116 -3.93 4.94 -17.86
N SER A 117 -3.32 5.24 -16.72
CA SER A 117 -1.87 5.33 -16.56
C SER A 117 -1.50 5.16 -15.08
N GLY A 118 -0.73 4.12 -14.75
CA GLY A 118 -0.15 3.92 -13.43
C GLY A 118 1.17 4.67 -13.26
N ALA A 119 1.70 4.68 -12.04
CA ALA A 119 2.99 5.33 -11.74
C ALA A 119 4.14 4.76 -12.59
N ALA A 120 4.21 3.43 -12.73
CA ALA A 120 5.24 2.79 -13.55
C ALA A 120 5.11 3.15 -15.03
N ASP A 121 3.88 3.27 -15.55
CA ASP A 121 3.65 3.55 -16.97
C ASP A 121 4.16 4.93 -17.38
N ILE A 122 3.91 5.97 -16.56
CA ILE A 122 4.41 7.31 -16.83
C ILE A 122 5.92 7.40 -16.65
N LEU A 123 6.48 6.80 -15.61
CA LEU A 123 7.91 6.82 -15.33
C LEU A 123 8.71 6.14 -16.45
N GLU A 124 8.23 5.00 -16.95
CA GLU A 124 8.83 4.30 -18.08
C GLU A 124 8.81 5.18 -19.36
N LYS A 125 7.72 5.90 -19.61
CA LYS A 125 7.62 6.85 -20.73
C LYS A 125 8.58 8.04 -20.60
N LEU A 126 8.91 8.42 -19.36
CA LEU A 126 9.91 9.46 -19.08
C LEU A 126 11.36 8.89 -19.12
N GLY A 127 11.55 7.63 -19.41
CA GLY A 127 12.88 7.00 -19.54
C GLY A 127 13.45 6.46 -18.22
N VAL A 128 12.66 6.37 -17.15
CA VAL A 128 13.10 5.80 -15.87
C VAL A 128 13.21 4.28 -16.02
N ASN A 129 14.35 3.73 -15.60
CA ASN A 129 14.54 2.27 -15.55
C ASN A 129 13.82 1.69 -14.33
N LEU A 130 12.71 0.97 -14.57
CA LEU A 130 11.89 0.34 -13.52
C LEU A 130 12.54 -0.90 -12.90
N MET A 131 13.54 -1.49 -13.57
CA MET A 131 14.12 -2.79 -13.22
C MET A 131 15.51 -2.67 -12.60
N LEU A 132 15.80 -1.54 -11.95
CA LEU A 132 17.07 -1.36 -11.25
C LEU A 132 17.26 -2.46 -10.18
N GLU A 133 18.49 -2.99 -10.07
CA GLU A 133 18.84 -3.86 -8.96
C GLU A 133 18.80 -3.08 -7.62
N THR A 134 18.59 -3.79 -6.51
CA THR A 134 18.30 -3.18 -5.21
C THR A 134 19.41 -2.21 -4.76
N ASP A 135 20.67 -2.62 -4.89
CA ASP A 135 21.84 -1.80 -4.57
C ASP A 135 21.90 -0.54 -5.44
N ARG A 136 21.61 -0.67 -6.75
CA ARG A 136 21.56 0.49 -7.65
C ARG A 136 20.38 1.42 -7.35
N ALA A 137 19.24 0.88 -6.92
CA ALA A 137 18.12 1.71 -6.48
C ALA A 137 18.45 2.48 -5.20
N GLU A 138 19.21 1.90 -4.27
CA GLU A 138 19.73 2.58 -3.09
C GLU A 138 20.69 3.71 -3.47
N GLU A 139 21.64 3.46 -4.39
CA GLU A 139 22.57 4.50 -4.88
C GLU A 139 21.78 5.66 -5.53
N VAL A 140 20.83 5.38 -6.40
CA VAL A 140 19.98 6.41 -7.04
C VAL A 140 19.24 7.23 -5.99
N LEU A 141 18.67 6.58 -4.97
CA LEU A 141 18.00 7.27 -3.86
C LEU A 141 18.94 8.20 -3.11
N GLU A 142 20.18 7.78 -2.84
CA GLU A 142 21.20 8.60 -2.16
C GLU A 142 21.66 9.79 -3.01
N GLU A 143 21.80 9.60 -4.32
CA GLU A 143 22.28 10.62 -5.26
C GLU A 143 21.22 11.67 -5.64
N THR A 144 19.95 11.26 -5.74
CA THR A 144 18.88 12.08 -6.33
C THR A 144 17.72 12.39 -5.38
N ASP A 145 17.76 11.88 -4.15
CA ASP A 145 16.67 11.92 -3.16
C ASP A 145 15.35 11.30 -3.69
N MET A 146 15.40 10.48 -4.76
CA MET A 146 14.23 9.79 -5.28
C MET A 146 14.58 8.43 -5.90
N ALA A 147 13.85 7.39 -5.50
CA ALA A 147 13.86 6.10 -6.19
C ALA A 147 12.45 5.59 -6.41
N PHE A 148 12.22 4.94 -7.56
CA PHE A 148 10.98 4.24 -7.84
C PHE A 148 11.16 2.74 -7.61
N LEU A 149 10.34 2.17 -6.73
CA LEU A 149 10.38 0.78 -6.32
C LEU A 149 9.24 0.03 -7.01
N PHE A 150 9.56 -0.63 -8.13
CA PHE A 150 8.54 -1.29 -8.95
C PHE A 150 8.01 -2.55 -8.26
N ALA A 151 6.73 -2.57 -7.94
CA ALA A 151 6.11 -3.62 -7.13
C ALA A 151 6.34 -5.04 -7.66
N GLN A 152 6.33 -5.25 -8.98
CA GLN A 152 6.56 -6.58 -9.56
C GLN A 152 7.96 -7.12 -9.31
N LYS A 153 8.96 -6.24 -9.16
CA LYS A 153 10.34 -6.63 -8.85
C LYS A 153 10.48 -6.99 -7.37
N TYR A 154 9.93 -6.19 -6.48
CA TYR A 154 10.11 -6.35 -5.03
C TYR A 154 9.16 -7.37 -4.40
N HIS A 155 8.00 -7.59 -5.00
CA HIS A 155 6.99 -8.55 -4.54
C HIS A 155 6.77 -9.65 -5.57
N SER A 156 7.83 -10.33 -5.99
CA SER A 156 7.77 -11.42 -6.98
C SER A 156 6.82 -12.57 -6.57
N ALA A 157 6.60 -12.75 -5.28
CA ALA A 157 5.63 -13.69 -4.71
C ALA A 157 4.17 -13.39 -5.09
N MET A 158 3.86 -12.16 -5.52
CA MET A 158 2.53 -11.81 -6.05
C MET A 158 2.12 -12.64 -7.27
N LYS A 159 3.06 -13.26 -7.97
CA LYS A 159 2.75 -14.22 -9.06
C LYS A 159 1.86 -15.37 -8.62
N ASN A 160 1.91 -15.76 -7.33
CA ASN A 160 1.14 -16.87 -6.78
C ASN A 160 -0.34 -16.49 -6.56
N VAL A 161 -0.63 -15.24 -6.22
CA VAL A 161 -1.99 -14.75 -5.94
C VAL A 161 -2.57 -13.90 -7.08
N GLY A 162 -1.73 -13.37 -7.94
CA GLY A 162 -2.14 -12.51 -9.06
C GLY A 162 -3.20 -13.13 -9.97
N PRO A 163 -3.05 -14.38 -10.44
CA PRO A 163 -4.05 -15.06 -11.24
C PRO A 163 -5.40 -15.18 -10.51
N VAL A 164 -5.39 -15.55 -9.24
CA VAL A 164 -6.60 -15.66 -8.40
C VAL A 164 -7.34 -14.33 -8.33
N ARG A 165 -6.64 -13.24 -8.01
CA ARG A 165 -7.22 -11.90 -7.95
C ARG A 165 -7.82 -11.46 -9.28
N LYS A 166 -7.12 -11.75 -10.40
CA LYS A 166 -7.58 -11.41 -11.73
C LYS A 166 -8.86 -12.16 -12.09
N GLU A 167 -8.94 -13.46 -11.76
CA GLU A 167 -10.10 -14.29 -12.06
C GLU A 167 -11.30 -13.95 -11.17
N MET A 168 -11.07 -13.62 -9.90
CA MET A 168 -12.11 -13.15 -8.98
C MET A 168 -12.77 -11.84 -9.45
N GLY A 169 -11.98 -10.91 -10.02
CA GLY A 169 -12.48 -9.61 -10.47
C GLY A 169 -13.01 -8.69 -9.37
N GLU A 170 -12.79 -9.05 -8.11
CA GLU A 170 -13.34 -8.38 -6.94
C GLU A 170 -12.26 -7.72 -6.08
N ARG A 171 -12.63 -6.68 -5.34
CA ARG A 171 -11.75 -6.08 -4.34
C ARG A 171 -11.52 -7.07 -3.20
N THR A 172 -10.28 -7.14 -2.73
CA THR A 172 -9.86 -7.95 -1.57
C THR A 172 -8.89 -7.15 -0.71
N ILE A 173 -8.44 -7.70 0.41
CA ILE A 173 -7.41 -7.09 1.25
C ILE A 173 -6.17 -6.63 0.45
N PHE A 174 -5.83 -7.27 -0.66
CA PHE A 174 -4.71 -6.87 -1.52
C PHE A 174 -4.87 -5.48 -2.15
N ASN A 175 -6.08 -4.91 -2.18
CA ASN A 175 -6.29 -3.55 -2.68
C ASN A 175 -5.77 -2.48 -1.70
N ILE A 176 -5.66 -2.83 -0.43
CA ILE A 176 -5.10 -1.94 0.60
C ILE A 176 -3.69 -2.34 1.04
N LEU A 177 -3.25 -3.58 0.79
CA LEU A 177 -1.92 -4.04 1.22
C LEU A 177 -0.76 -3.45 0.40
N GLY A 178 -0.98 -3.13 -0.89
CA GLY A 178 0.07 -2.56 -1.74
C GLY A 178 0.79 -1.37 -1.11
N PRO A 179 0.07 -0.31 -0.73
CA PRO A 179 0.62 0.86 -0.06
C PRO A 179 1.28 0.58 1.30
N LEU A 180 0.93 -0.52 1.96
CA LEU A 180 1.43 -0.90 3.28
C LEU A 180 2.72 -1.74 3.22
N THR A 181 3.22 -2.03 2.02
CA THR A 181 4.32 -2.98 1.81
C THR A 181 5.51 -2.37 1.07
N ASN A 182 5.78 -1.08 1.29
CA ASN A 182 6.93 -0.40 0.71
C ASN A 182 8.23 -1.15 1.05
N PRO A 183 9.04 -1.53 0.03
CA PRO A 183 10.28 -2.27 0.22
C PRO A 183 11.36 -1.55 1.03
N ALA A 184 11.33 -0.21 1.07
CA ALA A 184 12.25 0.60 1.85
C ALA A 184 11.83 0.77 3.32
N ASN A 185 10.71 0.17 3.75
CA ASN A 185 10.15 0.33 5.09
C ASN A 185 10.08 1.80 5.54
N ALA A 186 9.55 2.65 4.67
CA ALA A 186 9.47 4.10 4.88
C ALA A 186 8.89 4.44 6.25
N SER A 187 9.62 5.25 7.03
CA SER A 187 9.19 5.73 8.35
C SER A 187 8.25 6.92 8.26
N ARG A 188 8.12 7.51 7.07
CA ARG A 188 7.21 8.61 6.75
C ARG A 188 6.32 8.21 5.59
N GLN A 189 5.01 8.46 5.69
CA GLN A 189 4.10 8.07 4.62
C GLN A 189 2.89 8.99 4.50
N LEU A 190 2.59 9.41 3.25
CA LEU A 190 1.28 9.93 2.87
C LEU A 190 0.54 8.83 2.10
N LEU A 191 -0.59 8.39 2.66
CA LEU A 191 -1.43 7.34 2.10
C LEU A 191 -2.79 7.88 1.70
N GLY A 192 -3.09 7.89 0.41
CA GLY A 192 -4.44 8.13 -0.09
C GLY A 192 -5.29 6.85 -0.06
N VAL A 193 -6.54 6.97 0.34
CA VAL A 193 -7.50 5.86 0.39
C VAL A 193 -8.78 6.21 -0.36
N TYR A 194 -9.36 5.22 -1.04
CA TYR A 194 -10.56 5.38 -1.86
C TYR A 194 -11.87 5.50 -1.05
N ASP A 195 -11.81 5.32 0.26
CA ASP A 195 -12.97 5.32 1.14
C ASP A 195 -12.63 5.99 2.46
N LYS A 196 -13.49 6.93 2.89
CA LYS A 196 -13.35 7.67 4.15
C LYS A 196 -13.25 6.73 5.37
N GLU A 197 -13.97 5.61 5.35
CA GLU A 197 -13.97 4.64 6.46
C GLU A 197 -12.59 3.97 6.66
N LEU A 198 -11.74 4.01 5.65
CA LEU A 198 -10.38 3.47 5.71
C LEU A 198 -9.36 4.47 6.29
N VAL A 199 -9.68 5.76 6.39
CA VAL A 199 -8.72 6.81 6.78
C VAL A 199 -8.10 6.51 8.15
N GLU A 200 -8.91 6.40 9.20
CA GLU A 200 -8.41 6.13 10.56
C GLU A 200 -7.85 4.72 10.68
N LYS A 201 -8.56 3.73 10.11
CA LYS A 201 -8.14 2.34 10.14
C LYS A 201 -6.74 2.14 9.56
N LEU A 202 -6.45 2.71 8.39
CA LEU A 202 -5.15 2.56 7.76
C LEU A 202 -4.07 3.45 8.36
N ALA A 203 -4.42 4.59 8.98
CA ALA A 203 -3.48 5.36 9.78
C ALA A 203 -2.97 4.54 10.98
N GLU A 204 -3.86 3.85 11.70
CA GLU A 204 -3.46 2.97 12.81
C GLU A 204 -2.62 1.77 12.33
N VAL A 205 -2.99 1.16 11.19
CA VAL A 205 -2.18 0.11 10.57
C VAL A 205 -0.78 0.62 10.22
N LEU A 206 -0.65 1.82 9.63
CA LEU A 206 0.65 2.42 9.32
C LEU A 206 1.50 2.64 10.58
N ALA A 207 0.91 3.16 11.66
CA ALA A 207 1.59 3.31 12.95
C ALA A 207 2.09 1.96 13.48
N ASN A 208 1.27 0.92 13.44
CA ASN A 208 1.62 -0.46 13.83
C ASN A 208 2.72 -1.07 12.92
N LEU A 209 2.84 -0.59 11.70
CA LEU A 209 3.88 -0.99 10.74
C LEU A 209 5.20 -0.21 10.89
N GLY A 210 5.24 0.78 11.80
CA GLY A 210 6.44 1.54 12.12
C GLY A 210 6.54 2.91 11.45
N VAL A 211 5.45 3.43 10.86
CA VAL A 211 5.40 4.82 10.41
C VAL A 211 5.34 5.74 11.62
N THR A 212 6.33 6.63 11.75
CA THR A 212 6.46 7.57 12.87
C THR A 212 5.84 8.93 12.56
N ARG A 213 5.81 9.30 11.28
CA ARG A 213 5.16 10.50 10.77
C ARG A 213 4.45 10.21 9.47
N GLY A 214 3.20 10.53 9.37
CA GLY A 214 2.44 10.28 8.16
C GLY A 214 1.01 10.74 8.25
N MET A 215 0.27 10.43 7.21
CA MET A 215 -1.12 10.80 7.10
C MET A 215 -1.84 9.80 6.19
N SER A 216 -3.02 9.38 6.60
CA SER A 216 -3.98 8.74 5.72
C SER A 216 -5.03 9.77 5.31
N VAL A 217 -5.38 9.84 4.02
CA VAL A 217 -6.26 10.87 3.49
C VAL A 217 -7.30 10.33 2.51
N CYS A 218 -8.47 10.97 2.46
CA CYS A 218 -9.52 10.70 1.47
C CYS A 218 -10.20 12.01 1.09
N GLY A 219 -10.22 12.36 -0.18
CA GLY A 219 -10.95 13.51 -0.69
C GLY A 219 -12.46 13.33 -0.54
N GLY A 220 -13.16 14.39 -0.18
CA GLY A 220 -14.63 14.39 -0.09
C GLY A 220 -15.34 14.18 -1.44
N ASP A 221 -14.59 14.29 -2.53
CA ASP A 221 -14.99 13.98 -3.91
C ASP A 221 -14.68 12.53 -4.33
N GLY A 222 -14.18 11.70 -3.40
CA GLY A 222 -13.85 10.30 -3.61
C GLY A 222 -12.43 10.02 -4.07
N LEU A 223 -11.58 11.06 -4.20
CA LEU A 223 -10.17 10.90 -4.55
C LEU A 223 -9.38 10.22 -3.43
N ASP A 224 -8.46 9.33 -3.80
CA ASP A 224 -7.43 8.83 -2.90
C ASP A 224 -6.21 9.79 -2.82
N GLU A 225 -6.51 11.09 -2.73
CA GLU A 225 -5.54 12.19 -2.69
C GLU A 225 -6.10 13.35 -1.83
N ILE A 226 -5.24 14.34 -1.51
CA ILE A 226 -5.69 15.63 -0.99
C ILE A 226 -6.34 16.39 -2.14
N THR A 227 -7.64 16.71 -2.01
CA THR A 227 -8.40 17.38 -3.06
C THR A 227 -8.44 18.89 -2.88
N VAL A 228 -8.62 19.61 -4.01
CA VAL A 228 -8.88 21.07 -4.06
C VAL A 228 -10.34 21.38 -4.39
N THR A 229 -11.17 20.37 -4.58
CA THR A 229 -12.59 20.53 -4.98
C THR A 229 -13.57 20.35 -3.81
N GLY A 230 -13.07 20.01 -2.62
CA GLY A 230 -13.87 19.83 -1.42
C GLY A 230 -12.99 19.53 -0.20
N PRO A 231 -13.58 19.19 0.94
CA PRO A 231 -12.82 18.81 2.13
C PRO A 231 -12.04 17.52 1.89
N THR A 232 -10.91 17.38 2.55
CA THR A 232 -10.14 16.13 2.62
C THR A 232 -10.16 15.62 4.04
N TYR A 233 -10.63 14.40 4.24
CA TYR A 233 -10.60 13.71 5.53
C TYR A 233 -9.18 13.20 5.78
N CYS A 234 -8.65 13.48 6.97
CA CYS A 234 -7.27 13.17 7.32
C CYS A 234 -7.20 12.49 8.68
N CYS A 235 -6.28 11.52 8.81
CA CYS A 235 -5.79 11.05 10.10
C CYS A 235 -4.27 11.11 10.08
N GLU A 236 -3.72 12.04 10.86
CA GLU A 236 -2.29 12.28 11.01
C GLU A 236 -1.69 11.33 12.03
N ILE A 237 -0.51 10.82 11.72
CA ILE A 237 0.35 10.04 12.62
C ILE A 237 1.52 10.93 13.00
N LYS A 238 1.69 11.19 14.29
CA LYS A 238 2.80 11.97 14.81
C LYS A 238 3.25 11.43 16.15
N ASP A 239 4.48 10.91 16.19
CA ASP A 239 5.13 10.41 17.39
C ASP A 239 4.28 9.37 18.17
N GLY A 240 3.55 8.52 17.41
CA GLY A 240 2.67 7.47 17.95
C GLY A 240 1.25 7.92 18.29
N GLU A 241 0.94 9.20 18.16
CA GLU A 241 -0.41 9.73 18.32
C GLU A 241 -1.13 9.83 16.99
N LEU A 242 -2.44 9.57 17.00
CA LEU A 242 -3.34 9.69 15.86
C LEU A 242 -4.28 10.86 16.07
N THR A 243 -4.38 11.75 15.09
CA THR A 243 -5.27 12.91 15.14
C THR A 243 -6.06 13.02 13.84
N SER A 244 -7.39 12.94 13.94
CA SER A 244 -8.29 13.09 12.79
C SER A 244 -8.79 14.53 12.67
N TYR A 245 -8.78 15.05 11.44
CA TYR A 245 -9.29 16.37 11.09
C TYR A 245 -9.64 16.46 9.59
N GLU A 246 -10.19 17.59 9.19
CA GLU A 246 -10.46 17.88 7.78
C GLU A 246 -9.59 19.04 7.30
N ILE A 247 -9.04 18.91 6.10
CA ILE A 247 -8.41 20.01 5.36
C ILE A 247 -9.45 20.57 4.40
N ILE A 248 -9.62 21.88 4.36
CA ILE A 248 -10.49 22.55 3.38
C ILE A 248 -9.64 23.32 2.37
N PRO A 249 -10.09 23.46 1.11
CA PRO A 249 -9.26 24.05 0.03
C PRO A 249 -8.77 25.48 0.28
N GLU A 250 -9.45 26.24 1.12
CA GLU A 250 -9.11 27.63 1.47
C GLU A 250 -7.97 27.75 2.52
N GLN A 251 -7.55 26.64 3.10
CA GLN A 251 -6.43 26.57 4.04
C GLN A 251 -5.10 26.36 3.32
#